data_17dd9e6e6b0c059b9694098a0aa09155
#
_entry.id   17dd9e6e6b0c059b9694098a0aa09155
#
_cell.length_a   1.000
_cell.length_b   1.000
_cell.length_c   1.000
_cell.angle_alpha   90.00
_cell.angle_beta   90.00
_cell.angle_gamma   90.00
#
_symmetry.space_group_name_H-M   'P 1'
#
loop_
_entity.id
_entity.type
_entity.pdbx_description
1 polymer ?
#
loop_
_entity_poly.entity_id
_entity_poly.type
_entity_poly.pdbx_seq_one_letter_code
_entity_poly.pdbx_strand_id
1 'polypeptide(L)'
;IPNTVLGAAIQAIPGFSAGDTKGCANHCYISGRHPGSGEAFLYYEYPAGGTGAVEGSDGDHFLRTYTEGDFNSIQPVESLEGTLPVLFERSDLRPGSCGHGRWRGGLGLERRIRVEAEGAALTVLTDRVMIPPYGVETGGASKGNRFIVIRDGKKVELSDVPGKATAFELLRGDVVVLRSAGGGGLGDPLARDPDAVLEDVRLGYIAGDEAASEYGVVLSDGQID
;
A
#
# COMPACT_ATOMS: atom_id res chain seq x y z
N ILE A 1 -5.83 -15.98 5.46
CA ILE A 1 -6.97 -16.93 5.41
C ILE A 1 -8.31 -16.20 5.57
N PRO A 2 -8.59 -15.38 6.63
CA PRO A 2 -9.90 -14.75 6.80
C PRO A 2 -10.36 -13.92 5.59
N ASN A 3 -9.51 -13.08 5.03
CA ASN A 3 -9.85 -12.25 3.86
C ASN A 3 -10.20 -13.09 2.63
N THR A 4 -9.52 -14.21 2.41
CA THR A 4 -9.79 -15.12 1.29
C THR A 4 -11.16 -15.79 1.44
N VAL A 5 -11.45 -16.28 2.64
CA VAL A 5 -12.74 -16.92 2.94
C VAL A 5 -13.89 -15.92 2.82
N LEU A 6 -13.70 -14.72 3.38
CA LEU A 6 -14.70 -13.67 3.31
C LEU A 6 -14.93 -13.19 1.89
N GLY A 7 -13.85 -12.96 1.12
CA GLY A 7 -13.93 -12.57 -0.27
C GLY A 7 -14.69 -13.60 -1.12
N ALA A 8 -14.45 -14.89 -0.89
CA ALA A 8 -15.20 -15.96 -1.54
C ALA A 8 -16.69 -16.00 -1.10
N ALA A 9 -16.96 -15.81 0.20
CA ALA A 9 -18.32 -15.78 0.73
C ALA A 9 -19.11 -14.58 0.18
N ILE A 10 -18.51 -13.40 0.12
CA ILE A 10 -19.12 -12.18 -0.44
C ILE A 10 -19.51 -12.41 -1.90
N GLN A 11 -18.61 -12.94 -2.73
CA GLN A 11 -18.90 -13.21 -4.13
C GLN A 11 -19.97 -14.30 -4.34
N ALA A 12 -20.24 -15.14 -3.33
CA ALA A 12 -21.29 -16.13 -3.39
C ALA A 12 -22.69 -15.55 -3.08
N ILE A 13 -22.78 -14.32 -2.58
CA ILE A 13 -24.07 -13.67 -2.27
C ILE A 13 -24.55 -12.93 -3.51
N PRO A 14 -25.71 -13.31 -4.10
CA PRO A 14 -26.22 -12.62 -5.29
C PRO A 14 -26.43 -11.11 -5.07
N GLY A 15 -25.92 -10.30 -5.98
CA GLY A 15 -26.03 -8.84 -5.92
C GLY A 15 -25.13 -8.18 -4.87
N PHE A 16 -24.18 -8.92 -4.31
CA PHE A 16 -23.19 -8.37 -3.40
C PHE A 16 -21.79 -8.73 -3.89
N SER A 17 -21.09 -7.76 -4.44
CA SER A 17 -19.73 -7.92 -4.96
C SER A 17 -18.80 -6.92 -4.30
N ALA A 18 -17.57 -7.33 -4.02
CA ALA A 18 -16.53 -6.46 -3.48
C ALA A 18 -15.17 -6.86 -4.03
N GLY A 19 -14.39 -5.87 -4.42
CA GLY A 19 -12.97 -6.05 -4.73
C GLY A 19 -12.19 -6.53 -3.51
N ASP A 20 -11.06 -7.17 -3.74
CA ASP A 20 -10.21 -7.65 -2.65
C ASP A 20 -9.49 -6.48 -1.95
N THR A 21 -9.29 -6.61 -0.65
CA THR A 21 -8.53 -5.63 0.14
C THR A 21 -7.02 -5.93 0.08
N LYS A 22 -6.18 -5.06 0.66
CA LYS A 22 -4.74 -5.32 0.75
C LYS A 22 -4.37 -6.68 1.37
N GLY A 23 -5.23 -7.25 2.20
CA GLY A 23 -5.29 -8.65 2.62
C GLY A 23 -4.09 -9.23 3.37
N CYS A 24 -3.19 -8.40 3.89
CA CYS A 24 -1.99 -8.81 4.60
C CYS A 24 -1.59 -7.79 5.66
N ALA A 25 -1.15 -8.25 6.83
CA ALA A 25 -0.69 -7.38 7.90
C ALA A 25 0.60 -6.60 7.57
N ASN A 26 1.41 -7.08 6.62
CA ASN A 26 2.62 -6.38 6.16
C ASN A 26 3.62 -6.07 7.29
N HIS A 27 3.95 -7.06 8.11
CA HIS A 27 4.86 -6.88 9.23
C HIS A 27 6.22 -6.32 8.79
N CYS A 28 6.63 -5.21 9.38
CA CYS A 28 7.92 -4.57 9.20
C CYS A 28 8.54 -4.28 10.56
N TYR A 29 9.75 -4.78 10.79
CA TYR A 29 10.52 -4.57 12.00
C TYR A 29 11.86 -3.96 11.63
N ILE A 30 12.23 -2.85 12.25
CA ILE A 30 13.59 -2.30 12.24
C ILE A 30 14.09 -2.34 13.68
N SER A 31 15.13 -3.10 13.94
CA SER A 31 15.69 -3.29 15.27
C SER A 31 17.19 -3.00 15.30
N GLY A 32 17.70 -2.61 16.45
CA GLY A 32 19.10 -2.27 16.61
C GLY A 32 19.41 -1.69 17.98
N ARG A 33 20.48 -0.89 18.03
CA ARG A 33 20.86 -0.13 19.22
C ARG A 33 20.81 1.36 18.92
N HIS A 34 20.25 2.12 19.86
CA HIS A 34 20.15 3.58 19.74
C HIS A 34 21.56 4.20 19.80
N PRO A 35 21.97 5.03 18.83
CA PRO A 35 23.33 5.56 18.75
C PRO A 35 23.78 6.36 19.98
N GLY A 36 22.84 7.05 20.63
CA GLY A 36 23.15 7.89 21.80
C GLY A 36 23.22 7.14 23.12
N SER A 37 22.24 6.25 23.39
CA SER A 37 22.14 5.54 24.68
C SER A 37 22.73 4.12 24.66
N GLY A 38 22.90 3.51 23.49
CA GLY A 38 23.27 2.10 23.35
C GLY A 38 22.14 1.12 23.69
N GLU A 39 20.98 1.61 24.07
CA GLU A 39 19.82 0.78 24.40
C GLU A 39 19.24 0.12 23.15
N ALA A 40 18.65 -1.05 23.32
CA ALA A 40 17.95 -1.72 22.23
C ALA A 40 16.71 -0.94 21.83
N PHE A 41 16.48 -0.83 20.51
CA PHE A 41 15.23 -0.27 20.00
C PHE A 41 14.55 -1.25 19.05
N LEU A 42 13.23 -1.09 18.92
CA LEU A 42 12.42 -1.81 17.94
C LEU A 42 11.37 -0.85 17.36
N TYR A 43 11.49 -0.57 16.08
CA TYR A 43 10.37 -0.06 15.30
C TYR A 43 9.56 -1.24 14.80
N TYR A 44 8.26 -1.19 15.00
CA TYR A 44 7.32 -2.18 14.49
C TYR A 44 6.11 -1.51 13.87
N GLU A 45 5.84 -1.83 12.62
CA GLU A 45 4.65 -1.38 11.94
C GLU A 45 4.11 -2.48 11.01
N TYR A 46 2.80 -2.47 10.82
CA TYR A 46 2.14 -3.12 9.72
C TYR A 46 1.28 -2.08 8.98
N PRO A 47 1.83 -1.53 7.88
CA PRO A 47 1.21 -0.41 7.18
C PRO A 47 -0.17 -0.78 6.64
N ALA A 48 -1.10 0.15 6.77
CA ALA A 48 -2.42 0.08 6.17
C ALA A 48 -2.33 0.08 4.63
N GLY A 49 -3.40 -0.24 3.94
CA GLY A 49 -3.48 -0.25 2.48
C GLY A 49 -4.86 0.10 1.98
N GLY A 50 -5.13 -0.14 0.70
CA GLY A 50 -6.44 0.11 0.12
C GLY A 50 -7.44 -0.98 0.44
N THR A 51 -8.71 -0.60 0.62
CA THR A 51 -9.83 -1.55 0.62
C THR A 51 -10.31 -1.81 -0.80
N GLY A 52 -10.95 -2.94 -1.04
CA GLY A 52 -11.63 -3.19 -2.30
C GLY A 52 -12.84 -2.29 -2.48
N ALA A 53 -13.19 -2.02 -3.74
CA ALA A 53 -14.42 -1.31 -4.09
C ALA A 53 -15.65 -2.19 -3.82
N VAL A 54 -16.78 -1.54 -3.53
CA VAL A 54 -18.09 -2.19 -3.41
C VAL A 54 -19.09 -1.50 -4.35
N GLU A 55 -20.24 -2.13 -4.61
CA GLU A 55 -21.28 -1.48 -5.43
C GLU A 55 -21.72 -0.16 -4.79
N GLY A 56 -21.65 0.91 -5.55
CA GLY A 56 -22.02 2.25 -5.11
C GLY A 56 -20.90 3.04 -4.41
N SER A 57 -19.71 2.46 -4.19
CA SER A 57 -18.63 3.15 -3.49
C SER A 57 -17.23 2.70 -3.92
N ASP A 58 -16.37 3.67 -4.11
CA ASP A 58 -14.93 3.43 -4.23
C ASP A 58 -14.37 2.85 -2.92
N GLY A 59 -13.25 2.12 -3.02
CA GLY A 59 -12.52 1.64 -1.86
C GLY A 59 -11.84 2.77 -1.08
N ASP A 60 -11.77 2.61 0.24
CA ASP A 60 -11.10 3.56 1.13
C ASP A 60 -9.58 3.47 1.00
N HIS A 61 -8.95 4.63 1.08
CA HIS A 61 -7.50 4.74 1.07
C HIS A 61 -6.92 4.44 2.45
N PHE A 62 -5.78 3.79 2.47
CA PHE A 62 -4.95 3.67 3.65
C PHE A 62 -5.74 3.22 4.90
N LEU A 63 -6.62 2.24 4.74
CA LEU A 63 -7.42 1.69 5.82
C LEU A 63 -6.90 0.31 6.22
N ARG A 64 -7.01 -0.03 7.48
CA ARG A 64 -6.84 -1.39 7.98
C ARG A 64 -8.15 -2.13 7.92
N THR A 65 -8.10 -3.38 7.47
CA THR A 65 -9.28 -4.23 7.48
C THR A 65 -9.53 -4.79 8.89
N TYR A 66 -10.79 -5.05 9.21
CA TYR A 66 -11.18 -5.61 10.50
C TYR A 66 -10.44 -6.92 10.86
N THR A 67 -9.98 -7.69 9.86
CA THR A 67 -9.20 -8.92 10.07
C THR A 67 -7.77 -8.67 10.54
N GLU A 68 -7.33 -7.42 10.57
CA GLU A 68 -5.98 -7.00 11.00
C GLU A 68 -6.00 -6.33 12.38
N GLY A 69 -7.14 -6.23 13.01
CA GLY A 69 -7.35 -5.58 14.30
C GLY A 69 -7.67 -4.09 14.15
N ASP A 70 -8.92 -3.75 14.42
CA ASP A 70 -9.48 -2.40 14.25
C ASP A 70 -8.89 -1.36 15.21
N PHE A 71 -8.22 -1.80 16.26
CA PHE A 71 -7.74 -0.93 17.34
C PHE A 71 -6.31 -0.42 17.14
N ASN A 72 -5.66 -0.82 16.07
CA ASN A 72 -4.29 -0.41 15.81
C ASN A 72 -4.26 0.86 14.97
N SER A 73 -4.07 1.98 15.63
CA SER A 73 -3.80 3.25 14.97
C SER A 73 -2.39 3.27 14.38
N ILE A 74 -2.21 4.09 13.35
CA ILE A 74 -0.90 4.41 12.82
C ILE A 74 -0.23 5.35 13.82
N GLN A 75 0.99 5.00 14.23
CA GLN A 75 1.74 5.85 15.14
C GLN A 75 2.10 7.18 14.45
N PRO A 76 1.97 8.32 15.15
CA PRO A 76 2.43 9.61 14.64
C PRO A 76 3.93 9.57 14.35
N VAL A 77 4.32 10.12 13.21
CA VAL A 77 5.71 10.14 12.74
C VAL A 77 6.62 10.84 13.75
N GLU A 78 6.16 11.95 14.30
CA GLU A 78 6.89 12.76 15.26
C GLU A 78 7.22 11.99 16.56
N SER A 79 6.30 11.15 17.01
CA SER A 79 6.53 10.30 18.20
C SER A 79 7.57 9.22 17.92
N LEU A 80 7.57 8.67 16.71
CA LEU A 80 8.55 7.67 16.29
C LEU A 80 9.95 8.28 16.16
N GLU A 81 10.07 9.41 15.48
CA GLU A 81 11.35 10.13 15.30
C GLU A 81 11.92 10.64 16.62
N GLY A 82 11.06 11.01 17.57
CA GLY A 82 11.47 11.46 18.90
C GLY A 82 12.01 10.34 19.78
N THR A 83 11.73 9.08 19.49
CA THR A 83 12.09 7.93 20.34
C THR A 83 12.98 6.89 19.68
N LEU A 84 12.98 6.83 18.35
CA LEU A 84 13.72 5.85 17.57
C LEU A 84 14.74 6.53 16.64
N PRO A 85 15.87 5.91 16.35
CA PRO A 85 16.86 6.47 15.44
C PRO A 85 16.45 6.26 13.97
N VAL A 86 15.33 6.84 13.58
CA VAL A 86 14.77 6.82 12.22
C VAL A 86 14.27 8.21 11.85
N LEU A 87 14.21 8.50 10.54
CA LEU A 87 13.63 9.72 10.00
C LEU A 87 12.65 9.34 8.86
N PHE A 88 11.44 9.89 8.91
CA PHE A 88 10.44 9.66 7.87
C PHE A 88 10.57 10.70 6.77
N GLU A 89 11.18 10.33 5.66
CA GLU A 89 11.31 11.21 4.48
C GLU A 89 9.99 11.37 3.72
N ARG A 90 9.09 10.38 3.83
CA ARG A 90 7.78 10.38 3.19
C ARG A 90 6.79 9.48 3.94
N SER A 91 5.56 9.94 4.05
CA SER A 91 4.41 9.14 4.48
C SER A 91 3.19 9.66 3.72
N ASP A 92 2.78 8.95 2.65
CA ASP A 92 1.83 9.46 1.68
C ASP A 92 1.03 8.32 1.05
N LEU A 93 -0.08 8.64 0.37
CA LEU A 93 -0.76 7.69 -0.48
C LEU A 93 0.17 7.24 -1.62
N ARG A 94 0.00 6.01 -2.08
CA ARG A 94 0.74 5.45 -3.21
C ARG A 94 -0.07 5.61 -4.50
N PRO A 95 0.22 6.62 -5.34
CA PRO A 95 -0.53 6.84 -6.57
C PRO A 95 -0.53 5.62 -7.50
N GLY A 96 -1.61 5.42 -8.21
CA GLY A 96 -1.78 4.33 -9.17
C GLY A 96 -1.69 2.94 -8.54
N SER A 97 -1.91 2.79 -7.24
CA SER A 97 -1.86 1.49 -6.57
C SER A 97 -3.21 0.79 -6.49
N CYS A 98 -4.31 1.48 -6.75
CA CYS A 98 -5.66 0.94 -6.77
C CYS A 98 -5.92 0.04 -7.98
N GLY A 99 -6.88 -0.86 -7.87
CA GLY A 99 -7.48 -1.56 -9.00
C GLY A 99 -8.51 -0.67 -9.69
N HIS A 100 -8.49 -0.65 -11.02
CA HIS A 100 -9.41 0.13 -11.85
C HIS A 100 -10.79 -0.54 -11.87
N GLY A 101 -11.85 0.23 -12.04
CA GLY A 101 -13.22 -0.28 -12.13
C GLY A 101 -14.23 0.84 -12.26
N ARG A 102 -15.50 0.51 -12.50
CA ARG A 102 -16.59 1.47 -12.34
C ARG A 102 -16.54 2.11 -10.94
N TRP A 103 -16.22 1.27 -9.95
CA TRP A 103 -15.83 1.66 -8.61
C TRP A 103 -14.37 1.29 -8.41
N ARG A 104 -13.55 2.29 -8.15
CA ARG A 104 -12.10 2.15 -7.99
C ARG A 104 -11.75 1.56 -6.61
N GLY A 105 -10.75 0.69 -6.54
CA GLY A 105 -10.17 0.29 -5.26
C GLY A 105 -9.49 1.46 -4.53
N GLY A 106 -9.26 1.31 -3.24
CA GLY A 106 -8.53 2.25 -2.42
C GLY A 106 -7.03 2.23 -2.73
N LEU A 107 -6.35 3.34 -2.47
CA LEU A 107 -4.89 3.45 -2.60
C LEU A 107 -4.16 2.85 -1.40
N GLY A 108 -3.01 2.25 -1.64
CA GLY A 108 -2.04 1.89 -0.62
C GLY A 108 -1.25 3.09 -0.10
N LEU A 109 -0.27 2.78 0.74
CA LEU A 109 0.66 3.71 1.36
C LEU A 109 2.05 3.60 0.73
N GLU A 110 2.77 4.71 0.66
CA GLU A 110 4.24 4.73 0.53
C GLU A 110 4.84 5.41 1.77
N ARG A 111 5.70 4.69 2.51
CA ARG A 111 6.57 5.26 3.53
C ARG A 111 8.02 5.10 3.13
N ARG A 112 8.80 6.14 3.40
CA ARG A 112 10.27 6.13 3.28
C ARG A 112 10.85 6.46 4.63
N ILE A 113 11.59 5.50 5.18
CA ILE A 113 12.14 5.58 6.53
C ILE A 113 13.66 5.49 6.42
N ARG A 114 14.35 6.60 6.65
CA ARG A 114 15.80 6.62 6.72
C ARG A 114 16.26 6.13 8.08
N VAL A 115 17.21 5.23 8.08
CA VAL A 115 17.79 4.64 9.29
C VAL A 115 18.98 5.49 9.75
N GLU A 116 18.95 5.92 11.02
CA GLU A 116 20.00 6.75 11.63
C GLU A 116 20.91 5.97 12.59
N ALA A 117 20.75 4.65 12.66
CA ALA A 117 21.56 3.76 13.49
C ALA A 117 22.50 2.90 12.64
N GLU A 118 23.69 2.62 13.15
CA GLU A 118 24.59 1.60 12.61
C GLU A 118 24.18 0.19 13.06
N GLY A 119 24.38 -0.81 12.19
CA GLY A 119 24.13 -2.21 12.55
C GLY A 119 22.68 -2.54 12.88
N ALA A 120 21.74 -1.76 12.37
CA ALA A 120 20.35 -2.09 12.46
C ALA A 120 19.96 -3.24 11.52
N ALA A 121 18.87 -3.92 11.81
CA ALA A 121 18.39 -5.05 11.03
C ALA A 121 16.92 -4.84 10.64
N LEU A 122 16.58 -5.17 9.38
CA LEU A 122 15.22 -5.17 8.85
C LEU A 122 14.68 -6.59 8.77
N THR A 123 13.51 -6.82 9.34
CA THR A 123 12.74 -8.04 9.13
C THR A 123 11.39 -7.69 8.52
N VAL A 124 11.03 -8.38 7.45
CA VAL A 124 9.80 -8.18 6.69
C VAL A 124 9.07 -9.49 6.53
N LEU A 125 7.76 -9.45 6.79
CA LEU A 125 6.85 -10.55 6.50
C LEU A 125 5.60 -9.97 5.84
N THR A 126 5.54 -10.05 4.51
CA THR A 126 4.38 -9.57 3.73
C THR A 126 3.99 -10.58 2.67
N ASP A 127 2.70 -10.66 2.41
CA ASP A 127 2.11 -11.41 1.30
C ASP A 127 1.62 -10.43 0.21
N ARG A 128 0.81 -10.88 -0.72
CA ARG A 128 0.27 -10.05 -1.81
C ARG A 128 1.34 -9.32 -2.63
N VAL A 129 2.55 -9.89 -2.71
CA VAL A 129 3.64 -9.39 -3.56
C VAL A 129 3.52 -9.94 -4.98
N MET A 130 3.31 -11.27 -5.09
CA MET A 130 3.20 -11.97 -6.39
C MET A 130 1.75 -12.04 -6.89
N ILE A 131 0.80 -12.15 -5.97
CA ILE A 131 -0.63 -12.21 -6.27
C ILE A 131 -1.27 -11.00 -5.58
N PRO A 132 -1.42 -9.87 -6.30
CA PRO A 132 -2.00 -8.66 -5.72
C PRO A 132 -3.49 -8.83 -5.39
N PRO A 133 -4.10 -7.93 -4.64
CA PRO A 133 -5.54 -7.87 -4.46
C PRO A 133 -6.26 -7.80 -5.81
N TYR A 134 -7.22 -8.71 -5.99
CA TYR A 134 -7.95 -8.86 -7.24
C TYR A 134 -9.16 -7.91 -7.34
N GLY A 135 -9.52 -7.55 -8.57
CA GLY A 135 -10.81 -6.91 -8.86
C GLY A 135 -11.89 -7.95 -9.18
N VAL A 136 -13.12 -7.52 -9.22
CA VAL A 136 -14.29 -8.36 -9.54
C VAL A 136 -15.16 -7.71 -10.63
N GLU A 137 -15.98 -8.51 -11.32
CA GLU A 137 -16.90 -8.05 -12.38
C GLU A 137 -16.20 -7.15 -13.41
N THR A 138 -15.10 -7.64 -13.99
CA THR A 138 -14.21 -6.92 -14.93
C THR A 138 -13.36 -5.79 -14.32
N GLY A 139 -13.49 -5.50 -13.04
CA GLY A 139 -12.58 -4.59 -12.34
C GLY A 139 -11.15 -5.12 -12.30
N GLY A 140 -10.19 -4.21 -12.30
CA GLY A 140 -8.76 -4.50 -12.31
C GLY A 140 -8.21 -4.87 -10.94
N ALA A 141 -7.12 -5.64 -10.94
CA ALA A 141 -6.32 -5.88 -9.74
C ALA A 141 -5.54 -4.62 -9.33
N SER A 142 -5.27 -4.47 -8.05
CA SER A 142 -4.41 -3.40 -7.52
C SER A 142 -2.92 -3.73 -7.72
N LYS A 143 -2.03 -2.77 -7.40
CA LYS A 143 -0.59 -3.07 -7.23
C LYS A 143 -0.36 -3.76 -5.89
N GLY A 144 0.44 -4.82 -5.90
CA GLY A 144 0.79 -5.59 -4.70
C GLY A 144 1.74 -4.87 -3.76
N ASN A 145 1.96 -5.46 -2.58
CA ASN A 145 2.93 -4.99 -1.61
C ASN A 145 4.35 -5.03 -2.19
N ARG A 146 5.18 -4.04 -1.81
CA ARG A 146 6.60 -4.02 -2.18
C ARG A 146 7.42 -3.30 -1.13
N PHE A 147 8.39 -4.03 -0.56
CA PHE A 147 9.33 -3.50 0.41
C PHE A 147 10.75 -3.66 -0.13
N ILE A 148 11.50 -2.57 -0.12
CA ILE A 148 12.87 -2.51 -0.64
C ILE A 148 13.71 -1.60 0.26
N VAL A 149 15.03 -1.67 0.10
CA VAL A 149 15.97 -0.70 0.66
C VAL A 149 16.59 0.11 -0.48
N ILE A 150 16.79 1.40 -0.25
CA ILE A 150 17.61 2.26 -1.10
C ILE A 150 18.91 2.52 -0.33
N ARG A 151 20.04 2.11 -0.91
CA ARG A 151 21.39 2.30 -0.38
C ARG A 151 22.22 3.05 -1.42
N ASP A 152 22.79 4.19 -1.07
CA ASP A 152 23.56 5.04 -1.98
C ASP A 152 22.81 5.36 -3.30
N GLY A 153 21.52 5.64 -3.19
CA GLY A 153 20.64 5.92 -4.32
C GLY A 153 20.27 4.69 -5.17
N LYS A 154 20.77 3.51 -4.83
CA LYS A 154 20.50 2.26 -5.55
C LYS A 154 19.50 1.40 -4.80
N LYS A 155 18.60 0.78 -5.57
CA LYS A 155 17.64 -0.17 -5.04
C LYS A 155 18.34 -1.48 -4.67
N VAL A 156 18.09 -1.95 -3.46
CA VAL A 156 18.55 -3.25 -2.95
C VAL A 156 17.31 -4.10 -2.66
N GLU A 157 17.26 -5.30 -3.24
CA GLU A 157 16.25 -6.29 -2.93
C GLU A 157 16.58 -6.97 -1.60
N LEU A 158 15.56 -7.26 -0.80
CA LEU A 158 15.75 -7.74 0.57
C LEU A 158 16.11 -9.23 0.65
N SER A 159 15.59 -10.02 -0.29
CA SER A 159 15.85 -11.46 -0.40
C SER A 159 15.35 -12.02 -1.74
N ASP A 160 15.71 -13.27 -2.04
CA ASP A 160 15.19 -14.00 -3.20
C ASP A 160 13.73 -14.45 -3.02
N VAL A 161 13.21 -14.44 -1.79
CA VAL A 161 11.82 -14.77 -1.50
C VAL A 161 11.00 -13.50 -1.43
N PRO A 162 10.09 -13.25 -2.40
CA PRO A 162 9.30 -12.02 -2.45
C PRO A 162 8.55 -11.76 -1.14
N GLY A 163 8.77 -10.57 -0.56
CA GLY A 163 8.08 -10.13 0.65
C GLY A 163 8.52 -10.79 1.96
N LYS A 164 9.59 -11.56 1.95
CA LYS A 164 10.14 -12.23 3.14
C LYS A 164 11.62 -11.87 3.28
N ALA A 165 11.97 -11.30 4.41
CA ALA A 165 13.37 -11.04 4.77
C ALA A 165 13.53 -11.14 6.28
N THR A 166 14.61 -11.74 6.73
CA THR A 166 14.93 -11.87 8.17
C THR A 166 16.30 -11.28 8.42
N ALA A 167 16.37 -10.34 9.35
CA ALA A 167 17.60 -9.70 9.81
C ALA A 167 18.49 -9.18 8.66
N PHE A 168 17.87 -8.58 7.63
CA PHE A 168 18.60 -7.90 6.57
C PHE A 168 19.37 -6.72 7.18
N GLU A 169 20.70 -6.72 7.00
CA GLU A 169 21.58 -5.70 7.56
C GLU A 169 21.30 -4.33 6.95
N LEU A 170 21.00 -3.36 7.81
CA LEU A 170 20.83 -1.96 7.44
C LEU A 170 22.07 -1.16 7.84
N LEU A 171 22.51 -0.30 6.95
CA LEU A 171 23.54 0.69 7.19
C LEU A 171 22.90 2.04 7.55
N ARG A 172 23.60 2.86 8.30
CA ARG A 172 23.16 4.23 8.52
C ARG A 172 23.03 4.98 7.21
N GLY A 173 21.89 5.65 7.01
CA GLY A 173 21.55 6.34 5.77
C GLY A 173 20.75 5.50 4.77
N ASP A 174 20.60 4.19 5.00
CA ASP A 174 19.68 3.36 4.19
C ASP A 174 18.26 3.88 4.33
N VAL A 175 17.51 3.87 3.24
CA VAL A 175 16.09 4.22 3.23
C VAL A 175 15.26 2.98 2.99
N VAL A 176 14.53 2.55 4.03
CA VAL A 176 13.53 1.49 3.92
C VAL A 176 12.27 2.07 3.28
N VAL A 177 11.88 1.53 2.13
CA VAL A 177 10.69 1.94 1.39
C VAL A 177 9.61 0.89 1.54
N LEU A 178 8.54 1.25 2.22
CA LEU A 178 7.35 0.42 2.42
C LEU A 178 6.26 0.88 1.46
N ARG A 179 5.86 0.02 0.54
CA ARG A 179 4.74 0.24 -0.37
C ARG A 179 3.67 -0.81 -0.13
N SER A 180 2.58 -0.43 0.50
CA SER A 180 1.45 -1.34 0.68
C SER A 180 0.59 -1.46 -0.57
N ALA A 181 -0.16 -2.55 -0.66
CA ALA A 181 -1.09 -2.79 -1.75
C ALA A 181 -2.29 -1.84 -1.69
N GLY A 182 -2.84 -1.54 -2.84
CA GLY A 182 -4.18 -0.97 -2.96
C GLY A 182 -5.26 -2.03 -2.80
N GLY A 183 -6.51 -1.64 -2.96
CA GLY A 183 -7.66 -2.54 -3.10
C GLY A 183 -8.02 -2.81 -4.56
N GLY A 184 -8.68 -3.92 -4.83
CA GLY A 184 -9.19 -4.27 -6.15
C GLY A 184 -10.40 -3.43 -6.56
N GLY A 185 -10.54 -3.18 -7.86
CA GLY A 185 -11.69 -2.47 -8.44
C GLY A 185 -12.92 -3.36 -8.61
N LEU A 186 -14.06 -2.74 -8.87
CA LEU A 186 -15.33 -3.41 -9.15
C LEU A 186 -15.97 -2.86 -10.42
N GLY A 187 -16.40 -3.76 -11.30
CA GLY A 187 -17.10 -3.45 -12.53
C GLY A 187 -16.20 -2.86 -13.63
N ASP A 188 -16.79 -2.64 -14.79
CA ASP A 188 -16.08 -2.15 -15.97
C ASP A 188 -15.53 -0.73 -15.76
N PRO A 189 -14.21 -0.50 -15.85
CA PRO A 189 -13.62 0.83 -15.70
C PRO A 189 -14.12 1.84 -16.75
N LEU A 190 -14.49 1.38 -17.96
CA LEU A 190 -15.05 2.25 -19.00
C LEU A 190 -16.46 2.78 -18.65
N ALA A 191 -17.12 2.17 -17.65
CA ALA A 191 -18.40 2.63 -17.13
C ALA A 191 -18.27 3.58 -15.92
N ARG A 192 -17.04 3.95 -15.53
CA ARG A 192 -16.80 4.96 -14.49
C ARG A 192 -17.19 6.34 -14.99
N ASP A 193 -17.80 7.14 -14.12
CA ASP A 193 -18.11 8.53 -14.40
C ASP A 193 -16.84 9.30 -14.78
N PRO A 194 -16.78 9.92 -15.97
CA PRO A 194 -15.62 10.71 -16.40
C PRO A 194 -15.24 11.84 -15.44
N ASP A 195 -16.20 12.49 -14.78
CA ASP A 195 -15.91 13.52 -13.78
C ASP A 195 -15.22 12.93 -12.55
N ALA A 196 -15.57 11.71 -12.13
CA ALA A 196 -14.87 11.01 -11.06
C ALA A 196 -13.43 10.61 -11.47
N VAL A 197 -13.21 10.25 -12.74
CA VAL A 197 -11.85 10.00 -13.27
C VAL A 197 -11.03 11.28 -13.27
N LEU A 198 -11.61 12.40 -13.71
CA LEU A 198 -10.95 13.71 -13.69
C LEU A 198 -10.56 14.11 -12.26
N GLU A 199 -11.43 13.88 -11.30
CA GLU A 199 -11.13 14.18 -9.88
C GLU A 199 -10.03 13.28 -9.34
N ASP A 200 -10.01 11.98 -9.68
CA ASP A 200 -8.92 11.06 -9.31
C ASP A 200 -7.56 11.53 -9.87
N VAL A 201 -7.54 12.10 -11.07
CA VAL A 201 -6.30 12.69 -11.65
C VAL A 201 -5.91 13.98 -10.93
N ARG A 202 -6.85 14.86 -10.64
CA ARG A 202 -6.61 16.11 -9.90
C ARG A 202 -6.07 15.87 -8.50
N LEU A 203 -6.58 14.85 -7.83
CA LEU A 203 -6.10 14.42 -6.50
C LEU A 203 -4.78 13.64 -6.56
N GLY A 204 -4.30 13.31 -7.77
CA GLY A 204 -3.08 12.54 -7.96
C GLY A 204 -3.22 11.06 -7.59
N TYR A 205 -4.44 10.53 -7.55
CA TYR A 205 -4.69 9.11 -7.27
C TYR A 205 -4.30 8.22 -8.43
N ILE A 206 -4.56 8.68 -9.65
CA ILE A 206 -4.14 8.05 -10.90
C ILE A 206 -3.43 9.08 -11.78
N ALA A 207 -2.62 8.60 -12.72
CA ALA A 207 -1.97 9.47 -13.70
C ALA A 207 -2.89 9.73 -14.90
N GLY A 208 -2.65 10.78 -15.67
CA GLY A 208 -3.45 11.11 -16.85
C GLY A 208 -3.39 10.05 -17.96
N ASP A 209 -2.26 9.35 -18.10
CA ASP A 209 -2.10 8.22 -19.01
C ASP A 209 -2.90 6.98 -18.52
N GLU A 210 -2.99 6.76 -17.21
CA GLU A 210 -3.88 5.74 -16.64
C GLU A 210 -5.37 6.09 -16.89
N ALA A 211 -5.76 7.38 -16.81
CA ALA A 211 -7.10 7.83 -17.14
C ALA A 211 -7.47 7.49 -18.59
N ALA A 212 -6.56 7.71 -19.53
CA ALA A 212 -6.77 7.40 -20.94
C ALA A 212 -6.77 5.88 -21.21
N SER A 213 -5.80 5.14 -20.68
CA SER A 213 -5.63 3.71 -20.99
C SER A 213 -6.65 2.81 -20.31
N GLU A 214 -6.99 3.09 -19.05
CA GLU A 214 -7.83 2.21 -18.24
C GLU A 214 -9.31 2.63 -18.26
N TYR A 215 -9.58 3.94 -18.31
CA TYR A 215 -10.93 4.48 -18.23
C TYR A 215 -11.45 5.07 -19.55
N GLY A 216 -10.58 5.19 -20.56
CA GLY A 216 -10.94 5.80 -21.84
C GLY A 216 -11.19 7.32 -21.75
N VAL A 217 -10.76 7.98 -20.67
CA VAL A 217 -10.95 9.41 -20.46
C VAL A 217 -9.67 10.15 -20.85
N VAL A 218 -9.75 10.90 -21.93
CA VAL A 218 -8.65 11.77 -22.41
C VAL A 218 -8.77 13.12 -21.74
N LEU A 219 -7.64 13.62 -21.23
CA LEU A 219 -7.57 14.92 -20.57
C LEU A 219 -6.65 15.87 -21.33
N SER A 220 -7.15 17.07 -21.59
CA SER A 220 -6.41 18.16 -22.23
C SER A 220 -6.54 19.42 -21.37
N ASP A 221 -5.44 20.06 -21.06
CA ASP A 221 -5.39 21.26 -20.19
C ASP A 221 -6.15 21.11 -18.85
N GLY A 222 -6.19 19.89 -18.31
CA GLY A 222 -6.86 19.59 -17.03
C GLY A 222 -8.39 19.52 -17.12
N GLN A 223 -8.93 19.31 -18.31
CA GLN A 223 -10.35 19.09 -18.62
C GLN A 223 -10.52 17.80 -19.43
N ILE A 224 -11.74 17.29 -19.43
CA ILE A 224 -12.11 16.14 -20.27
C ILE A 224 -12.32 16.62 -21.71
N ASP A 225 -11.68 15.94 -22.66
CA ASP A 225 -11.86 16.18 -24.10
C ASP A 225 -13.16 15.56 -24.61
#